data_80c22fda0304cf2aee55d906bc42fae2
#
_entry.id   80c22fda0304cf2aee55d906bc42fae2
#
_cell.length_a   1.000
_cell.length_b   1.000
_cell.length_c   1.000
_cell.angle_alpha   90.00
_cell.angle_beta   90.00
_cell.angle_gamma   90.00
#
_symmetry.space_group_name_H-M   'P 1'
#
loop_
_entity.id
_entity.type
_entity.pdbx_description
1 polymer ?
#
loop_
_entity_poly.entity_id
_entity_poly.type
_entity_poly.pdbx_seq_one_letter_code
_entity_poly.pdbx_strand_id
1 'polypeptide(L)'
;MAIKLEVKNLYKIFGEHPERAFKLLDKGLTKDRLFEQTGLSLGVKDATLAIEEGEIFVIMGLSGSGKSTLVRLLNRLIEPTRGQVLIDGEDIAKISDTALRTVRRNKISMVFQSFALMPHMNVLNNTAFGMELAGIPLQERQEKALDALRQVGLENYALSYPDELSGG
;
A
#
# COMPACT_ATOMS: atom_id res chain seq x y z
N MET A 1 8.91 16.97 14.64
CA MET A 1 8.18 16.98 13.33
C MET A 1 6.83 16.32 13.54
N ALA A 2 5.84 16.58 12.68
CA ALA A 2 4.51 15.99 12.85
C ALA A 2 4.55 14.51 12.38
N ILE A 3 3.88 13.64 13.13
CA ILE A 3 3.74 12.22 12.72
C ILE A 3 2.76 12.16 11.55
N LYS A 4 3.23 11.63 10.42
CA LYS A 4 2.45 11.48 9.20
C LYS A 4 1.71 10.14 9.13
N LEU A 5 2.37 9.07 9.54
CA LEU A 5 1.82 7.73 9.60
C LEU A 5 2.17 7.10 10.94
N GLU A 6 1.19 6.51 11.62
CA GLU A 6 1.38 5.80 12.87
C GLU A 6 0.69 4.44 12.82
N VAL A 7 1.39 3.42 13.27
CA VAL A 7 0.88 2.04 13.36
C VAL A 7 0.92 1.61 14.81
N LYS A 8 -0.19 1.08 15.33
CA LYS A 8 -0.33 0.65 16.73
C LYS A 8 -0.79 -0.78 16.82
N ASN A 9 0.06 -1.64 17.40
CA ASN A 9 -0.24 -3.05 17.71
C ASN A 9 -0.92 -3.77 16.54
N LEU A 10 -0.35 -3.62 15.33
CA LEU A 10 -0.93 -4.11 14.09
C LEU A 10 -0.68 -5.61 13.93
N TYR A 11 -1.76 -6.35 13.67
CA TYR A 11 -1.72 -7.77 13.38
C TYR A 11 -2.41 -8.08 12.06
N LYS A 12 -1.84 -9.03 11.32
CA LYS A 12 -2.52 -9.69 10.21
C LYS A 12 -2.38 -11.19 10.31
N ILE A 13 -3.51 -11.85 10.41
CA ILE A 13 -3.64 -13.30 10.42
C ILE A 13 -4.55 -13.67 9.27
N PHE A 14 -4.10 -14.57 8.41
CA PHE A 14 -4.86 -15.08 7.28
C PHE A 14 -5.49 -16.42 7.64
N GLY A 15 -6.69 -16.68 7.14
CA GLY A 15 -7.49 -17.88 7.37
C GLY A 15 -8.85 -17.56 7.97
N GLU A 16 -9.65 -18.59 8.19
CA GLU A 16 -10.99 -18.47 8.77
C GLU A 16 -10.92 -18.29 10.30
N HIS A 17 -11.72 -17.38 10.82
CA HIS A 17 -11.75 -17.07 12.26
C HIS A 17 -10.38 -16.70 12.86
N PRO A 18 -9.70 -15.69 12.30
CA PRO A 18 -8.32 -15.33 12.68
C PRO A 18 -8.20 -14.89 14.16
N GLU A 19 -9.29 -14.47 14.79
CA GLU A 19 -9.34 -14.07 16.20
C GLU A 19 -8.94 -15.21 17.17
N ARG A 20 -9.10 -16.47 16.76
CA ARG A 20 -8.71 -17.65 17.57
C ARG A 20 -7.20 -17.72 17.78
N ALA A 21 -6.41 -17.17 16.85
CA ALA A 21 -4.96 -17.18 16.94
C ALA A 21 -4.44 -16.38 18.14
N PHE A 22 -5.11 -15.31 18.58
CA PHE A 22 -4.60 -14.47 19.66
C PHE A 22 -4.39 -15.24 20.95
N LYS A 23 -5.35 -16.09 21.34
CA LYS A 23 -5.20 -16.93 22.54
C LYS A 23 -4.01 -17.88 22.49
N LEU A 24 -3.63 -18.31 21.30
CA LEU A 24 -2.49 -19.20 21.08
C LEU A 24 -1.18 -18.42 21.03
N LEU A 25 -1.19 -17.26 20.38
CA LEU A 25 -0.04 -16.34 20.34
C LEU A 25 0.30 -15.81 21.74
N ASP A 26 -0.69 -15.51 22.57
CA ASP A 26 -0.51 -15.10 23.97
C ASP A 26 0.12 -16.21 24.83
N LYS A 27 -0.07 -17.48 24.46
CA LYS A 27 0.61 -18.64 25.06
C LYS A 27 2.02 -18.90 24.50
N GLY A 28 2.51 -18.00 23.61
CA GLY A 28 3.86 -18.07 23.05
C GLY A 28 4.01 -19.01 21.85
N LEU A 29 2.91 -19.39 21.15
CA LEU A 29 3.05 -20.19 19.93
C LEU A 29 3.82 -19.43 18.86
N THR A 30 4.72 -20.16 18.20
CA THR A 30 5.44 -19.66 17.01
C THR A 30 4.52 -19.64 15.79
N LYS A 31 4.92 -18.89 14.76
CA LYS A 31 4.21 -18.81 13.47
C LYS A 31 3.95 -20.19 12.85
N ASP A 32 4.98 -21.06 12.86
CA ASP A 32 4.90 -22.38 12.24
C ASP A 32 3.95 -23.30 13.01
N ARG A 33 4.07 -23.33 14.33
CA ARG A 33 3.16 -24.11 15.20
C ARG A 33 1.71 -23.62 15.15
N LEU A 34 1.51 -22.29 15.01
CA LEU A 34 0.17 -21.76 14.80
C LEU A 34 -0.45 -22.31 13.52
N PHE A 35 0.34 -22.30 12.41
CA PHE A 35 -0.13 -22.84 11.14
C PHE A 35 -0.41 -24.34 11.19
N GLU A 36 0.51 -25.12 11.77
CA GLU A 36 0.34 -26.58 11.94
C GLU A 36 -0.94 -26.95 12.71
N GLN A 37 -1.23 -26.21 13.79
CA GLN A 37 -2.37 -26.54 14.66
C GLN A 37 -3.71 -26.01 14.15
N THR A 38 -3.72 -24.94 13.37
CA THR A 38 -4.95 -24.19 13.06
C THR A 38 -5.17 -23.91 11.59
N GLY A 39 -4.16 -24.07 10.75
CA GLY A 39 -4.17 -23.60 9.36
C GLY A 39 -4.10 -22.08 9.20
N LEU A 40 -4.01 -21.32 10.32
CA LEU A 40 -3.92 -19.87 10.29
C LEU A 40 -2.50 -19.39 10.01
N SER A 41 -2.33 -18.48 9.05
CA SER A 41 -1.02 -17.94 8.70
C SER A 41 -0.82 -16.54 9.29
N LEU A 42 0.22 -16.38 10.11
CA LEU A 42 0.59 -15.10 10.71
C LEU A 42 1.42 -14.28 9.72
N GLY A 43 0.84 -13.20 9.21
CA GLY A 43 1.48 -12.28 8.27
C GLY A 43 2.25 -11.15 8.95
N VAL A 44 1.63 -10.51 9.95
CA VAL A 44 2.23 -9.43 10.76
C VAL A 44 1.87 -9.66 12.22
N LYS A 45 2.84 -9.52 13.12
CA LYS A 45 2.67 -9.66 14.57
C LYS A 45 3.12 -8.40 15.27
N ASP A 46 2.17 -7.73 15.96
CA ASP A 46 2.40 -6.61 16.88
C ASP A 46 3.31 -5.51 16.32
N ALA A 47 3.08 -5.13 15.06
CA ALA A 47 3.85 -4.07 14.46
C ALA A 47 3.41 -2.71 15.05
N THR A 48 4.38 -1.96 15.58
CA THR A 48 4.20 -0.59 16.07
C THR A 48 5.34 0.27 15.56
N LEU A 49 5.00 1.36 14.85
CA LEU A 49 5.97 2.30 14.29
C LEU A 49 5.30 3.66 14.07
N ALA A 50 6.11 4.71 13.97
CA ALA A 50 5.68 6.03 13.58
C ALA A 50 6.64 6.57 12.53
N ILE A 51 6.10 7.27 11.54
CA ILE A 51 6.84 7.89 10.43
C ILE A 51 6.49 9.37 10.42
N GLU A 52 7.50 10.21 10.46
CA GLU A 52 7.34 11.67 10.45
C GLU A 52 7.16 12.21 9.02
N GLU A 53 6.66 13.42 8.91
CA GLU A 53 6.52 14.10 7.62
C GLU A 53 7.90 14.35 6.99
N GLY A 54 8.05 13.95 5.70
CA GLY A 54 9.30 14.06 4.95
C GLY A 54 10.33 12.97 5.26
N GLU A 55 10.02 12.01 6.16
CA GLU A 55 10.92 10.92 6.50
C GLU A 55 10.95 9.84 5.40
N ILE A 56 12.14 9.28 5.15
CA ILE A 56 12.32 8.06 4.37
C ILE A 56 12.46 6.90 5.36
N PHE A 57 11.41 6.10 5.49
CA PHE A 57 11.38 4.94 6.38
C PHE A 57 11.60 3.65 5.60
N VAL A 58 12.56 2.82 6.01
CA VAL A 58 12.94 1.61 5.31
C VAL A 58 12.54 0.36 6.10
N ILE A 59 11.78 -0.55 5.47
CA ILE A 59 11.41 -1.85 6.02
C ILE A 59 12.27 -2.94 5.39
N MET A 60 13.14 -3.56 6.18
CA MET A 60 14.04 -4.64 5.73
C MET A 60 13.71 -5.95 6.43
N GLY A 61 14.10 -7.07 5.82
CA GLY A 61 13.93 -8.42 6.38
C GLY A 61 13.98 -9.49 5.30
N LEU A 62 14.06 -10.75 5.71
CA LEU A 62 14.10 -11.91 4.82
C LEU A 62 12.82 -12.10 4.01
N SER A 63 12.88 -12.92 2.96
CA SER A 63 11.68 -13.33 2.23
C SER A 63 10.69 -14.01 3.19
N GLY A 64 9.40 -13.73 3.05
CA GLY A 64 8.35 -14.28 3.93
C GLY A 64 8.24 -13.63 5.31
N SER A 65 9.04 -12.59 5.65
CA SER A 65 8.97 -11.90 6.96
C SER A 65 7.76 -10.97 7.13
N GLY A 66 6.90 -10.82 6.13
CA GLY A 66 5.68 -10.01 6.23
C GLY A 66 5.80 -8.57 5.72
N LYS A 67 6.94 -8.14 5.15
CA LYS A 67 7.15 -6.77 4.65
C LYS A 67 6.05 -6.31 3.69
N SER A 68 5.81 -7.07 2.64
CA SER A 68 4.77 -6.74 1.64
C SER A 68 3.37 -6.76 2.25
N THR A 69 3.12 -7.63 3.25
CA THR A 69 1.87 -7.65 4.00
C THR A 69 1.72 -6.36 4.80
N LEU A 70 2.77 -5.94 5.51
CA LEU A 70 2.76 -4.69 6.28
C LEU A 70 2.49 -3.50 5.37
N VAL A 71 3.21 -3.34 4.25
CA VAL A 71 2.98 -2.25 3.29
C VAL A 71 1.54 -2.23 2.78
N ARG A 72 0.94 -3.40 2.49
CA ARG A 72 -0.46 -3.49 2.05
C ARG A 72 -1.47 -3.17 3.16
N LEU A 73 -1.11 -3.34 4.42
CA LEU A 73 -1.91 -2.91 5.56
C LEU A 73 -1.88 -1.38 5.71
N LEU A 74 -0.71 -0.74 5.47
CA LEU A 74 -0.55 0.70 5.61
C LEU A 74 -1.45 1.52 4.67
N ASN A 75 -1.86 0.97 3.55
CA ASN A 75 -2.81 1.59 2.61
C ASN A 75 -4.17 0.88 2.57
N ARG A 76 -4.41 -0.04 3.52
CA ARG A 76 -5.62 -0.84 3.64
C ARG A 76 -5.99 -1.61 2.35
N LEU A 77 -5.00 -2.03 1.53
CA LEU A 77 -5.25 -3.00 0.45
C LEU A 77 -5.65 -4.36 1.00
N ILE A 78 -5.22 -4.66 2.21
CA ILE A 78 -5.73 -5.77 3.02
C ILE A 78 -6.16 -5.24 4.39
N GLU A 79 -7.25 -5.81 4.92
CA GLU A 79 -7.74 -5.42 6.23
C GLU A 79 -6.85 -5.98 7.35
N PRO A 80 -6.52 -5.19 8.37
CA PRO A 80 -5.87 -5.70 9.57
C PRO A 80 -6.81 -6.63 10.33
N THR A 81 -6.24 -7.62 11.02
CA THR A 81 -7.00 -8.45 11.97
C THR A 81 -7.17 -7.72 13.29
N ARG A 82 -6.18 -6.92 13.69
CA ARG A 82 -6.19 -6.12 14.92
C ARG A 82 -5.20 -4.98 14.78
N GLY A 83 -5.37 -3.94 15.61
CA GLY A 83 -4.50 -2.76 15.64
C GLY A 83 -5.06 -1.61 14.84
N GLN A 84 -4.24 -0.58 14.64
CA GLN A 84 -4.62 0.66 13.99
C GLN A 84 -3.55 1.11 12.98
N VAL A 85 -4.01 1.77 11.94
CA VAL A 85 -3.16 2.50 11.00
C VAL A 85 -3.72 3.92 10.90
N LEU A 86 -2.97 4.88 11.41
CA LEU A 86 -3.37 6.28 11.43
C LEU A 86 -2.57 7.06 10.38
N ILE A 87 -3.27 7.85 9.58
CA ILE A 87 -2.69 8.81 8.63
C ILE A 87 -3.19 10.19 9.00
N ASP A 88 -2.28 11.10 9.31
CA ASP A 88 -2.61 12.41 9.87
C ASP A 88 -3.53 12.29 11.11
N GLY A 89 -3.34 11.27 11.94
CA GLY A 89 -4.15 10.98 13.13
C GLY A 89 -5.49 10.28 12.87
N GLU A 90 -5.91 10.07 11.63
CA GLU A 90 -7.16 9.38 11.27
C GLU A 90 -6.94 7.89 11.06
N ASP A 91 -7.67 7.04 11.79
CA ASP A 91 -7.57 5.58 11.67
C ASP A 91 -8.24 5.08 10.39
N ILE A 92 -7.44 4.77 9.38
CA ILE A 92 -7.94 4.33 8.07
C ILE A 92 -8.62 2.95 8.10
N ALA A 93 -8.43 2.16 9.15
CA ALA A 93 -9.12 0.86 9.31
C ALA A 93 -10.61 1.04 9.68
N LYS A 94 -11.00 2.21 10.18
CA LYS A 94 -12.36 2.48 10.68
C LYS A 94 -13.19 3.39 9.78
N ILE A 95 -12.56 4.05 8.80
CA ILE A 95 -13.28 4.95 7.88
C ILE A 95 -14.07 4.16 6.83
N SER A 96 -15.11 4.78 6.29
CA SER A 96 -15.91 4.21 5.20
C SER A 96 -15.09 4.04 3.92
N ASP A 97 -15.53 3.16 3.02
CA ASP A 97 -14.86 2.95 1.73
C ASP A 97 -14.80 4.22 0.88
N THR A 98 -15.80 5.09 0.99
CA THR A 98 -15.80 6.39 0.30
C THR A 98 -14.71 7.31 0.85
N ALA A 99 -14.58 7.41 2.18
CA ALA A 99 -13.51 8.16 2.83
C ALA A 99 -12.12 7.57 2.50
N LEU A 100 -12.00 6.25 2.50
CA LEU A 100 -10.76 5.56 2.14
C LEU A 100 -10.32 5.87 0.70
N ARG A 101 -11.26 5.90 -0.26
CA ARG A 101 -10.95 6.32 -1.63
C ARG A 101 -10.39 7.74 -1.68
N THR A 102 -10.94 8.66 -0.89
CA THR A 102 -10.45 10.03 -0.77
C THR A 102 -9.03 10.08 -0.19
N VAL A 103 -8.77 9.32 0.87
CA VAL A 103 -7.42 9.20 1.45
C VAL A 103 -6.43 8.65 0.41
N ARG A 104 -6.79 7.57 -0.31
CA ARG A 104 -5.94 6.98 -1.36
C ARG A 104 -5.69 7.92 -2.54
N ARG A 105 -6.64 8.80 -2.88
CA ARG A 105 -6.44 9.78 -3.96
C ARG A 105 -5.49 10.91 -3.57
N ASN A 106 -5.55 11.35 -2.31
CA ASN A 106 -4.94 12.61 -1.90
C ASN A 106 -3.73 12.45 -0.96
N LYS A 107 -3.62 11.32 -0.25
CA LYS A 107 -2.64 11.17 0.85
C LYS A 107 -1.71 9.97 0.69
N ILE A 108 -2.07 8.96 -0.10
CA ILE A 108 -1.29 7.73 -0.24
C ILE A 108 -1.12 7.42 -1.71
N SER A 109 0.11 7.09 -2.11
CA SER A 109 0.37 6.42 -3.38
C SER A 109 1.16 5.15 -3.15
N MET A 110 1.09 4.20 -4.08
CA MET A 110 1.83 2.94 -4.01
C MET A 110 2.46 2.63 -5.35
N VAL A 111 3.77 2.34 -5.32
CA VAL A 111 4.49 1.78 -6.44
C VAL A 111 4.59 0.27 -6.25
N PHE A 112 4.15 -0.50 -7.22
CA PHE A 112 4.15 -1.97 -7.17
C PHE A 112 5.43 -2.53 -7.80
N GLN A 113 5.87 -3.70 -7.31
CA GLN A 113 7.03 -4.41 -7.86
C GLN A 113 6.81 -4.92 -9.29
N SER A 114 5.58 -5.32 -9.61
CA SER A 114 5.16 -5.73 -10.95
C SER A 114 4.31 -4.63 -11.56
N PHE A 115 4.64 -4.28 -12.77
CA PHE A 115 4.02 -3.24 -13.58
C PHE A 115 2.51 -3.10 -13.33
N ALA A 116 2.11 -2.18 -12.47
CA ALA A 116 0.69 -1.85 -12.26
C ALA A 116 0.18 -0.90 -13.35
N LEU A 117 0.75 -0.99 -14.56
CA LEU A 117 0.36 -0.21 -15.73
C LEU A 117 -0.77 -0.91 -16.48
N MET A 118 -1.67 -0.14 -17.03
CA MET A 118 -2.71 -0.61 -17.95
C MET A 118 -2.07 -0.91 -19.31
N PRO A 119 -1.98 -2.18 -19.75
CA PRO A 119 -1.23 -2.55 -20.95
C PRO A 119 -1.82 -2.00 -22.25
N HIS A 120 -3.11 -1.67 -22.23
CA HIS A 120 -3.84 -1.08 -23.36
C HIS A 120 -3.78 0.46 -23.41
N MET A 121 -3.09 1.09 -22.48
CA MET A 121 -2.87 2.53 -22.41
C MET A 121 -1.38 2.85 -22.66
N ASN A 122 -1.11 3.94 -23.38
CA ASN A 122 0.26 4.46 -23.49
C ASN A 122 0.74 5.07 -22.16
N VAL A 123 2.02 5.41 -22.09
CA VAL A 123 2.67 5.97 -20.88
C VAL A 123 1.99 7.25 -20.41
N LEU A 124 1.64 8.16 -21.31
CA LEU A 124 0.95 9.42 -20.97
C LEU A 124 -0.41 9.15 -20.29
N ASN A 125 -1.20 8.26 -20.87
CA ASN A 125 -2.52 7.92 -20.33
C ASN A 125 -2.42 7.13 -19.01
N ASN A 126 -1.44 6.26 -18.86
CA ASN A 126 -1.14 5.61 -17.59
C ASN A 126 -0.78 6.62 -16.50
N THR A 127 0.08 7.61 -16.84
CA THR A 127 0.46 8.70 -15.92
C THR A 127 -0.74 9.58 -15.56
N ALA A 128 -1.64 9.83 -16.52
CA ALA A 128 -2.84 10.64 -16.32
C ALA A 128 -3.99 9.90 -15.62
N PHE A 129 -3.92 8.57 -15.49
CA PHE A 129 -5.07 7.73 -15.08
C PHE A 129 -5.65 8.10 -13.71
N GLY A 130 -4.80 8.39 -12.72
CA GLY A 130 -5.27 8.83 -11.39
C GLY A 130 -6.05 10.15 -11.45
N MET A 131 -5.62 11.07 -12.31
CA MET A 131 -6.28 12.36 -12.54
C MET A 131 -7.61 12.18 -13.30
N GLU A 132 -7.68 11.21 -14.21
CA GLU A 132 -8.93 10.83 -14.88
C GLU A 132 -9.98 10.33 -13.89
N LEU A 133 -9.60 9.44 -12.99
CA LEU A 133 -10.48 8.94 -11.92
C LEU A 133 -10.90 10.06 -10.95
N ALA A 134 -10.13 11.13 -10.84
CA ALA A 134 -10.46 12.31 -10.05
C ALA A 134 -11.36 13.30 -10.80
N GLY A 135 -11.69 13.03 -12.07
CA GLY A 135 -12.56 13.89 -12.90
C GLY A 135 -11.87 15.13 -13.46
N ILE A 136 -10.53 15.17 -13.50
CA ILE A 136 -9.76 16.29 -14.07
C ILE A 136 -9.96 16.30 -15.60
N PRO A 137 -10.23 17.48 -16.21
CA PRO A 137 -10.42 17.61 -17.64
C PRO A 137 -9.23 17.08 -18.46
N LEU A 138 -9.49 16.52 -19.64
CA LEU A 138 -8.50 15.83 -20.49
C LEU A 138 -7.26 16.68 -20.75
N GLN A 139 -7.43 17.92 -21.16
CA GLN A 139 -6.30 18.82 -21.48
C GLN A 139 -5.42 19.03 -20.26
N GLU A 140 -6.00 19.39 -19.12
CA GLU A 140 -5.27 19.65 -17.88
C GLU A 140 -4.49 18.41 -17.39
N ARG A 141 -5.13 17.23 -17.42
CA ARG A 141 -4.48 16.00 -16.97
C ARG A 141 -3.34 15.56 -17.91
N GLN A 142 -3.46 15.80 -19.23
CA GLN A 142 -2.40 15.50 -20.18
C GLN A 142 -1.20 16.43 -20.00
N GLU A 143 -1.42 17.73 -19.80
CA GLU A 143 -0.37 18.70 -19.51
C GLU A 143 0.39 18.30 -18.23
N LYS A 144 -0.31 18.05 -17.14
CA LYS A 144 0.30 17.61 -15.87
C LYS A 144 1.03 16.28 -15.98
N ALA A 145 0.47 15.32 -16.72
CA ALA A 145 1.12 14.03 -16.95
C ALA A 145 2.40 14.17 -17.76
N LEU A 146 2.40 15.01 -18.80
CA LEU A 146 3.59 15.28 -19.60
C LEU A 146 4.67 15.98 -18.77
N ASP A 147 4.31 16.93 -17.93
CA ASP A 147 5.23 17.58 -17.01
C ASP A 147 5.85 16.59 -16.00
N ALA A 148 5.06 15.67 -15.46
CA ALA A 148 5.58 14.61 -14.60
C ALA A 148 6.56 13.69 -15.35
N LEU A 149 6.27 13.34 -16.59
CA LEU A 149 7.19 12.55 -17.44
C LEU A 149 8.50 13.28 -17.73
N ARG A 150 8.45 14.58 -17.97
CA ARG A 150 9.66 15.42 -18.14
C ARG A 150 10.56 15.41 -16.91
N GLN A 151 9.97 15.49 -15.71
CA GLN A 151 10.73 15.48 -14.45
C GLN A 151 11.56 14.21 -14.26
N VAL A 152 11.15 13.09 -14.88
CA VAL A 152 11.85 11.81 -14.81
C VAL A 152 12.53 11.41 -16.14
N GLY A 153 12.56 12.32 -17.15
CA GLY A 153 13.23 12.11 -18.44
C GLY A 153 12.52 11.11 -19.35
N LEU A 154 11.21 10.91 -19.18
CA LEU A 154 10.41 9.95 -19.94
C LEU A 154 9.45 10.60 -20.96
N GLU A 155 9.55 11.90 -21.22
CA GLU A 155 8.66 12.60 -22.15
C GLU A 155 8.68 12.03 -23.57
N ASN A 156 9.82 11.53 -24.03
CA ASN A 156 9.99 10.92 -25.36
C ASN A 156 9.24 9.59 -25.50
N TYR A 157 8.88 8.96 -24.39
CA TYR A 157 8.13 7.70 -24.33
C TYR A 157 6.64 7.90 -24.07
N ALA A 158 6.14 9.14 -24.06
CA ALA A 158 4.75 9.46 -23.71
C ALA A 158 3.72 8.67 -24.54
N LEU A 159 4.01 8.38 -25.80
CA LEU A 159 3.12 7.64 -26.70
C LEU A 159 3.42 6.14 -26.78
N SER A 160 4.52 5.68 -26.16
CA SER A 160 4.87 4.26 -26.11
C SER A 160 3.93 3.49 -25.19
N TYR A 161 3.79 2.18 -25.44
CA TYR A 161 3.04 1.26 -24.58
C TYR A 161 3.97 0.57 -23.57
N PRO A 162 3.42 0.03 -22.46
CA PRO A 162 4.23 -0.60 -21.42
C PRO A 162 5.14 -1.73 -21.89
N ASP A 163 4.74 -2.49 -22.89
CA ASP A 163 5.50 -3.61 -23.49
C ASP A 163 6.67 -3.13 -24.38
N GLU A 164 6.68 -1.87 -24.76
CA GLU A 164 7.76 -1.24 -25.52
C GLU A 164 8.87 -0.66 -24.60
N LEU A 165 8.68 -0.74 -23.28
CA LEU A 165 9.60 -0.20 -22.29
C LEU A 165 10.41 -1.29 -21.61
N SER A 166 11.65 -0.97 -21.21
CA SER A 166 12.44 -1.82 -20.34
C SER A 166 11.89 -1.83 -18.91
N GLY A 167 12.11 -2.91 -18.16
CA GLY A 167 11.57 -3.13 -16.81
C GLY A 167 12.23 -2.29 -15.70
N GLY A 168 12.80 -1.15 -16.02
CA GLY A 168 13.45 -0.25 -15.06
C GLY A 168 12.94 1.16 -15.14
#